data_7fdfd354fa73fb8a8e13022729501445
#
_entry.id   7fdfd354fa73fb8a8e13022729501445
#
_cell.length_a   1.000
_cell.length_b   1.000
_cell.length_c   1.000
_cell.angle_alpha   90.00
_cell.angle_beta   90.00
_cell.angle_gamma   90.00
#
_symmetry.space_group_name_H-M   'P 1'
#
loop_
_entity.id
_entity.type
_entity.pdbx_description
1 polymer ?
#
loop_
_entity_poly.entity_id
_entity_poly.type
_entity_poly.pdbx_seq_one_letter_code
_entity_poly.pdbx_strand_id
1 'polypeptide(L)'
;VKPGGKKVPFTVQLQSKSYQNLINTTLRDKNTANRFIASITSAVSANPALQECDAGSILSAGLLGEGLKLSPSPQLGQYYLVPFNDNKNGRKVAQFQLGYKGYIQLAIRSGQYKKLNVLPIKQGELIHFNPLEEDIEVQLIENEIDRENAPTIGYYAMFEYINGFKKAIYWSKEKMESHAEKYSKGYQKRSGYTFWEKDFDGMACKTMLLSLIHISEP
;
A
#
# COMPACT_ATOMS: atom_id res chain seq x y z
N VAL A 1 -33.91 -14.66 16.73
CA VAL A 1 -33.65 -13.52 15.84
C VAL A 1 -33.91 -12.26 16.65
N LYS A 2 -32.88 -11.51 17.08
CA LYS A 2 -33.06 -10.18 17.69
C LYS A 2 -33.25 -9.16 16.57
N PRO A 3 -34.22 -8.23 16.66
CA PRO A 3 -34.45 -7.23 15.65
C PRO A 3 -33.24 -6.29 15.59
N GLY A 4 -32.78 -6.01 14.36
CA GLY A 4 -31.64 -5.17 14.08
C GLY A 4 -31.81 -3.73 14.54
N GLY A 5 -31.27 -3.39 15.69
CA GLY A 5 -31.11 -2.00 16.10
C GLY A 5 -30.21 -1.29 15.10
N LYS A 6 -30.60 -0.11 14.63
CA LYS A 6 -29.77 0.74 13.75
C LYS A 6 -28.41 0.91 14.41
N LYS A 7 -27.33 0.45 13.74
CA LYS A 7 -25.97 0.60 14.24
C LYS A 7 -25.67 2.10 14.42
N VAL A 8 -25.18 2.46 15.60
CA VAL A 8 -24.80 3.85 15.90
C VAL A 8 -23.67 4.27 14.93
N PRO A 9 -23.78 5.40 14.23
CA PRO A 9 -22.75 5.87 13.32
C PRO A 9 -21.38 5.98 14.00
N PHE A 10 -20.31 5.69 13.26
CA PHE A 10 -18.94 5.76 13.77
C PHE A 10 -18.61 7.12 14.40
N THR A 11 -19.05 8.21 13.77
CA THR A 11 -18.87 9.59 14.26
C THR A 11 -19.46 9.81 15.64
N VAL A 12 -20.62 9.21 15.92
CA VAL A 12 -21.27 9.30 17.24
C VAL A 12 -20.54 8.43 18.27
N GLN A 13 -20.09 7.24 17.86
CA GLN A 13 -19.31 6.38 18.74
C GLN A 13 -17.98 7.01 19.16
N LEU A 14 -17.31 7.74 18.25
CA LEU A 14 -16.07 8.48 18.55
C LEU A 14 -16.25 9.56 19.64
N GLN A 15 -17.46 10.07 19.86
CA GLN A 15 -17.73 11.06 20.91
C GLN A 15 -17.87 10.42 22.30
N SER A 16 -17.88 9.10 22.40
CA SER A 16 -17.94 8.44 23.70
C SER A 16 -16.70 8.75 24.54
N LYS A 17 -16.87 8.92 25.84
CA LYS A 17 -15.78 9.25 26.77
C LYS A 17 -14.62 8.24 26.69
N SER A 18 -14.91 6.96 26.48
CA SER A 18 -13.90 5.90 26.40
C SER A 18 -12.99 6.09 25.18
N TYR A 19 -13.56 6.36 23.99
CA TYR A 19 -12.76 6.57 22.77
C TYR A 19 -12.03 7.91 22.80
N GLN A 20 -12.66 8.97 23.31
CA GLN A 20 -11.99 10.26 23.49
C GLN A 20 -10.80 10.16 24.46
N ASN A 21 -10.96 9.47 25.56
CA ASN A 21 -9.85 9.23 26.50
C ASN A 21 -8.73 8.42 25.86
N LEU A 22 -9.06 7.36 25.11
CA LEU A 22 -8.06 6.54 24.39
C LEU A 22 -7.25 7.40 23.40
N ILE A 23 -7.93 8.20 22.57
CA ILE A 23 -7.29 9.07 21.59
C ILE A 23 -6.38 10.06 22.28
N ASN A 24 -6.89 10.78 23.28
CA ASN A 24 -6.15 11.84 24.00
C ASN A 24 -4.95 11.27 24.78
N THR A 25 -5.10 10.09 25.39
CA THR A 25 -4.01 9.43 26.11
C THR A 25 -2.92 8.95 25.16
N THR A 26 -3.32 8.41 24.00
CA THR A 26 -2.37 7.88 23.01
C THR A 26 -1.62 9.00 22.29
N LEU A 27 -2.33 10.04 21.84
CA LEU A 27 -1.75 11.07 21.00
C LEU A 27 -1.18 12.26 21.79
N ARG A 28 -1.55 12.41 23.06
CA ARG A 28 -1.07 13.43 24.03
C ARG A 28 -1.19 14.89 23.58
N ASP A 29 -1.10 15.17 22.28
CA ASP A 29 -1.25 16.52 21.71
C ASP A 29 -2.66 16.71 21.14
N LYS A 30 -3.35 17.75 21.60
CA LYS A 30 -4.74 18.05 21.24
C LYS A 30 -4.93 18.35 19.74
N ASN A 31 -3.94 19.01 19.12
CA ASN A 31 -4.02 19.31 17.69
C ASN A 31 -3.89 18.05 16.85
N THR A 32 -2.97 17.17 17.23
CA THR A 32 -2.80 15.83 16.61
C THR A 32 -4.05 14.99 16.80
N ALA A 33 -4.65 14.96 17.98
CA ALA A 33 -5.88 14.23 18.25
C ALA A 33 -7.05 14.75 17.38
N ASN A 34 -7.24 16.06 17.27
CA ASN A 34 -8.29 16.64 16.44
C ASN A 34 -8.08 16.33 14.95
N ARG A 35 -6.84 16.45 14.45
CA ARG A 35 -6.48 16.12 13.08
C ARG A 35 -6.72 14.62 12.78
N PHE A 36 -6.34 13.75 13.70
CA PHE A 36 -6.58 12.32 13.62
C PHE A 36 -8.07 12.00 13.52
N ILE A 37 -8.90 12.56 14.43
CA ILE A 37 -10.35 12.38 14.42
C ILE A 37 -10.96 12.81 13.07
N ALA A 38 -10.57 13.98 12.57
CA ALA A 38 -11.05 14.47 11.29
C ALA A 38 -10.65 13.54 10.13
N SER A 39 -9.39 13.10 10.10
CA SER A 39 -8.87 12.23 9.03
C SER A 39 -9.52 10.86 9.02
N ILE A 40 -9.69 10.22 10.19
CA ILE A 40 -10.30 8.88 10.26
C ILE A 40 -11.81 8.94 9.98
N THR A 41 -12.48 10.00 10.42
CA THR A 41 -13.89 10.23 10.10
C THR A 41 -14.09 10.38 8.60
N SER A 42 -13.24 11.15 7.94
CA SER A 42 -13.28 11.32 6.48
C SER A 42 -13.04 9.98 5.75
N ALA A 43 -12.05 9.21 6.17
CA ALA A 43 -11.76 7.90 5.59
C ALA A 43 -12.93 6.91 5.72
N VAL A 44 -13.58 6.88 6.89
CA VAL A 44 -14.76 6.03 7.13
C VAL A 44 -15.97 6.51 6.32
N SER A 45 -16.14 7.83 6.17
CA SER A 45 -17.24 8.39 5.37
C SER A 45 -17.09 8.09 3.88
N ALA A 46 -15.84 8.07 3.39
CA ALA A 46 -15.53 7.75 1.99
C ALA A 46 -15.73 6.26 1.64
N ASN A 47 -15.81 5.37 2.64
CA ASN A 47 -15.99 3.93 2.42
C ASN A 47 -17.15 3.38 3.26
N PRO A 48 -18.36 3.24 2.68
CA PRO A 48 -19.55 2.76 3.40
C PRO A 48 -19.35 1.40 4.10
N ALA A 49 -18.51 0.52 3.55
CA ALA A 49 -18.26 -0.80 4.14
C ALA A 49 -17.54 -0.71 5.50
N LEU A 50 -16.78 0.36 5.75
CA LEU A 50 -16.15 0.62 7.05
C LEU A 50 -17.16 1.00 8.12
N GLN A 51 -18.28 1.63 7.76
CA GLN A 51 -19.32 1.95 8.72
C GLN A 51 -19.97 0.70 9.34
N GLU A 52 -19.85 -0.44 8.68
CA GLU A 52 -20.30 -1.73 9.18
C GLU A 52 -19.26 -2.42 10.11
N CYS A 53 -18.05 -1.90 10.19
CA CYS A 53 -17.00 -2.45 11.04
C CYS A 53 -17.19 -2.06 12.51
N ASP A 54 -16.57 -2.82 13.39
CA ASP A 54 -16.46 -2.48 14.80
C ASP A 54 -15.64 -1.19 14.98
N ALA A 55 -16.21 -0.22 15.71
CA ALA A 55 -15.57 1.10 15.87
C ALA A 55 -14.21 1.03 16.58
N GLY A 56 -14.05 0.09 17.52
CA GLY A 56 -12.77 -0.15 18.19
C GLY A 56 -11.70 -0.62 17.22
N SER A 57 -12.06 -1.49 16.27
CA SER A 57 -11.12 -1.95 15.24
C SER A 57 -10.70 -0.83 14.28
N ILE A 58 -11.64 0.03 13.88
CA ILE A 58 -11.33 1.21 13.06
C ILE A 58 -10.36 2.14 13.79
N LEU A 59 -10.64 2.42 15.07
CA LEU A 59 -9.81 3.28 15.89
C LEU A 59 -8.40 2.70 16.08
N SER A 60 -8.30 1.42 16.41
CA SER A 60 -7.00 0.75 16.59
C SER A 60 -6.16 0.76 15.31
N ALA A 61 -6.78 0.46 14.17
CA ALA A 61 -6.11 0.50 12.88
C ALA A 61 -5.69 1.93 12.49
N GLY A 62 -6.52 2.92 12.81
CA GLY A 62 -6.19 4.33 12.59
C GLY A 62 -5.05 4.83 13.47
N LEU A 63 -5.05 4.47 14.76
CA LEU A 63 -3.98 4.84 15.70
C LEU A 63 -2.62 4.21 15.31
N LEU A 64 -2.63 2.99 14.75
CA LEU A 64 -1.43 2.38 14.19
C LEU A 64 -0.86 3.24 13.05
N GLY A 65 -1.71 3.68 12.12
CA GLY A 65 -1.31 4.58 11.04
C GLY A 65 -0.77 5.92 11.54
N GLU A 66 -1.41 6.50 12.56
CA GLU A 66 -0.94 7.75 13.18
C GLU A 66 0.41 7.56 13.90
N GLY A 67 0.60 6.43 14.57
CA GLY A 67 1.89 6.06 15.17
C GLY A 67 3.03 6.00 14.15
N LEU A 68 2.72 5.56 12.93
CA LEU A 68 3.64 5.59 11.78
C LEU A 68 3.69 6.97 11.10
N LYS A 69 2.93 7.95 11.57
CA LYS A 69 2.77 9.29 10.95
C LYS A 69 2.35 9.20 9.47
N LEU A 70 1.43 8.30 9.16
CA LEU A 70 0.86 8.10 7.85
C LEU A 70 -0.60 8.59 7.80
N SER A 71 -1.07 8.96 6.60
CA SER A 71 -2.43 9.43 6.39
C SER A 71 -3.37 8.30 5.94
N PRO A 72 -4.59 8.20 6.49
CA PRO A 72 -5.62 7.28 6.03
C PRO A 72 -6.31 7.73 4.73
N SER A 73 -5.95 8.89 4.18
CA SER A 73 -6.55 9.41 2.95
C SER A 73 -6.31 8.46 1.78
N PRO A 74 -7.36 7.93 1.13
CA PRO A 74 -7.20 7.03 -0.03
C PRO A 74 -6.44 7.69 -1.18
N GLN A 75 -6.52 9.01 -1.34
CA GLN A 75 -5.83 9.77 -2.38
C GLN A 75 -4.31 9.76 -2.18
N LEU A 76 -3.86 9.76 -0.93
CA LEU A 76 -2.43 9.68 -0.62
C LEU A 76 -1.88 8.25 -0.73
N GLY A 77 -2.72 7.23 -0.56
CA GLY A 77 -2.34 5.82 -0.72
C GLY A 77 -1.26 5.35 0.25
N GLN A 78 -1.14 5.99 1.43
CA GLN A 78 -0.12 5.65 2.42
C GLN A 78 -0.52 4.44 3.24
N TYR A 79 -1.77 4.37 3.71
CA TYR A 79 -2.36 3.16 4.24
C TYR A 79 -3.88 3.14 4.00
N TYR A 80 -4.47 1.98 4.17
CA TYR A 80 -5.89 1.76 3.98
C TYR A 80 -6.48 1.08 5.20
N LEU A 81 -7.72 1.43 5.51
CA LEU A 81 -8.59 0.69 6.41
C LEU A 81 -9.39 -0.29 5.55
N VAL A 82 -9.15 -1.58 5.71
CA VAL A 82 -9.79 -2.61 4.89
C VAL A 82 -10.82 -3.37 5.72
N PRO A 83 -12.10 -3.37 5.31
CA PRO A 83 -13.13 -4.15 5.96
C PRO A 83 -12.86 -5.65 5.82
N PHE A 84 -12.91 -6.38 6.92
CA PHE A 84 -12.72 -7.82 6.96
C PHE A 84 -13.81 -8.49 7.81
N ASN A 85 -14.26 -9.68 7.40
CA ASN A 85 -15.22 -10.46 8.15
C ASN A 85 -14.48 -11.33 9.18
N ASP A 86 -14.62 -11.02 10.44
CA ASP A 86 -14.18 -11.87 11.55
C ASP A 86 -15.23 -12.97 11.79
N ASN A 87 -15.11 -14.06 11.04
CA ASN A 87 -16.08 -15.17 11.12
C ASN A 87 -16.11 -15.85 12.49
N LYS A 88 -15.01 -15.77 13.26
CA LYS A 88 -14.95 -16.37 14.60
C LYS A 88 -15.83 -15.62 15.59
N ASN A 89 -15.90 -14.30 15.47
CA ASN A 89 -16.66 -13.45 16.38
C ASN A 89 -17.95 -12.91 15.75
N GLY A 90 -18.27 -13.29 14.50
CA GLY A 90 -19.49 -12.89 13.80
C GLY A 90 -19.59 -11.37 13.56
N ARG A 91 -18.47 -10.66 13.41
CA ARG A 91 -18.44 -9.20 13.25
C ARG A 91 -17.53 -8.79 12.08
N LYS A 92 -17.78 -7.58 11.55
CA LYS A 92 -16.86 -6.94 10.62
C LYS A 92 -15.86 -6.09 11.40
N VAL A 93 -14.60 -6.18 11.03
CA VAL A 93 -13.49 -5.41 11.62
C VAL A 93 -12.74 -4.66 10.54
N ALA A 94 -12.18 -3.52 10.88
CA ALA A 94 -11.25 -2.82 10.02
C ALA A 94 -9.83 -3.29 10.31
N GLN A 95 -9.08 -3.61 9.25
CA GLN A 95 -7.66 -3.96 9.33
C GLN A 95 -6.82 -2.84 8.72
N PHE A 96 -5.71 -2.53 9.38
CA PHE A 96 -4.68 -1.67 8.82
C PHE A 96 -3.96 -2.40 7.69
N GLN A 97 -3.86 -1.75 6.54
CA GLN A 97 -3.06 -2.25 5.42
C GLN A 97 -2.16 -1.13 4.90
N LEU A 98 -0.85 -1.31 5.07
CA LEU A 98 0.13 -0.34 4.60
C LEU A 98 0.12 -0.29 3.06
N GLY A 99 0.00 0.91 2.51
CA GLY A 99 0.08 1.16 1.07
C GLY A 99 1.53 1.32 0.60
N TYR A 100 1.79 1.08 -0.69
CA TYR A 100 3.15 1.20 -1.22
C TYR A 100 3.73 2.62 -1.07
N LYS A 101 2.90 3.66 -1.17
CA LYS A 101 3.32 5.05 -0.91
C LYS A 101 3.67 5.26 0.57
N GLY A 102 3.05 4.50 1.49
CA GLY A 102 3.41 4.48 2.89
C GLY A 102 4.80 3.86 3.12
N TYR A 103 5.09 2.74 2.48
CA TYR A 103 6.44 2.15 2.50
C TYR A 103 7.49 3.12 1.99
N ILE A 104 7.24 3.81 0.87
CA ILE A 104 8.14 4.85 0.36
C ILE A 104 8.36 5.96 1.39
N GLN A 105 7.29 6.44 2.03
CA GLN A 105 7.39 7.48 3.07
C GLN A 105 8.20 7.02 4.28
N LEU A 106 8.03 5.78 4.71
CA LEU A 106 8.82 5.20 5.80
C LEU A 106 10.30 5.04 5.39
N ALA A 107 10.55 4.56 4.18
CA ALA A 107 11.90 4.44 3.63
C ALA A 107 12.61 5.79 3.56
N ILE A 108 11.96 6.82 3.00
CA ILE A 108 12.53 8.18 2.93
C ILE A 108 12.84 8.72 4.34
N ARG A 109 11.90 8.57 5.29
CA ARG A 109 12.07 9.07 6.66
C ARG A 109 13.09 8.32 7.49
N SER A 110 13.40 7.06 7.12
CA SER A 110 14.44 6.29 7.81
C SER A 110 15.84 6.88 7.60
N GLY A 111 16.04 7.64 6.52
CA GLY A 111 17.34 8.18 6.14
C GLY A 111 18.37 7.12 5.74
N GLN A 112 17.97 5.85 5.61
CA GLN A 112 18.89 4.75 5.28
C GLN A 112 19.09 4.57 3.78
N TYR A 113 18.14 5.00 2.98
CA TYR A 113 18.16 4.82 1.52
C TYR A 113 18.87 5.99 0.85
N LYS A 114 19.96 5.70 0.15
CA LYS A 114 20.66 6.62 -0.76
C LYS A 114 19.96 6.70 -2.11
N LYS A 115 19.46 5.55 -2.60
CA LYS A 115 18.68 5.42 -3.83
C LYS A 115 17.56 4.41 -3.63
N LEU A 116 16.43 4.67 -4.25
CA LEU A 116 15.32 3.75 -4.39
C LEU A 116 14.69 4.03 -5.75
N ASN A 117 14.68 3.03 -6.63
CA ASN A 117 14.17 3.19 -7.98
C ASN A 117 13.35 1.99 -8.42
N VAL A 118 12.35 2.22 -9.24
CA VAL A 118 11.55 1.19 -9.90
C VAL A 118 11.10 1.72 -11.26
N LEU A 119 11.26 0.91 -12.30
CA LEU A 119 10.82 1.28 -13.66
C LEU A 119 10.50 0.04 -14.50
N PRO A 120 9.59 0.18 -15.48
CA PRO A 120 9.42 -0.81 -16.52
C PRO A 120 10.61 -0.79 -17.48
N ILE A 121 11.04 -1.96 -17.91
CA ILE A 121 12.08 -2.15 -18.93
C ILE A 121 11.38 -2.43 -20.24
N LYS A 122 11.74 -1.67 -21.27
CA LYS A 122 11.16 -1.74 -22.60
C LYS A 122 11.93 -2.67 -23.52
N GLN A 123 11.28 -3.11 -24.58
CA GLN A 123 11.92 -3.94 -25.59
C GLN A 123 13.12 -3.23 -26.20
N GLY A 124 14.27 -3.91 -26.21
CA GLY A 124 15.56 -3.37 -26.66
C GLY A 124 16.39 -2.68 -25.59
N GLU A 125 15.87 -2.44 -24.40
CA GLU A 125 16.62 -1.80 -23.30
C GLU A 125 17.47 -2.79 -22.49
N LEU A 126 17.04 -4.03 -22.34
CA LEU A 126 17.76 -5.04 -21.55
C LEU A 126 18.92 -5.61 -22.37
N ILE A 127 20.14 -5.38 -21.91
CA ILE A 127 21.36 -5.93 -22.52
C ILE A 127 21.73 -7.25 -21.83
N HIS A 128 21.78 -7.25 -20.49
CA HIS A 128 22.17 -8.40 -19.71
C HIS A 128 21.45 -8.43 -18.34
N PHE A 129 21.18 -9.63 -17.85
CA PHE A 129 20.70 -9.87 -16.49
C PHE A 129 21.29 -11.18 -15.94
N ASN A 130 22.04 -11.09 -14.86
CA ASN A 130 22.54 -12.24 -14.10
C ASN A 130 21.82 -12.33 -12.75
N PRO A 131 20.87 -13.26 -12.57
CA PRO A 131 20.11 -13.37 -11.34
C PRO A 131 20.92 -13.88 -10.14
N LEU A 132 22.11 -14.46 -10.36
CA LEU A 132 22.97 -14.96 -9.28
C LEU A 132 23.75 -13.83 -8.61
N GLU A 133 24.21 -12.88 -9.42
CA GLU A 133 24.98 -11.71 -8.94
C GLU A 133 24.12 -10.46 -8.81
N GLU A 134 22.83 -10.55 -9.20
CA GLU A 134 21.89 -9.43 -9.24
C GLU A 134 22.39 -8.28 -10.11
N ASP A 135 23.20 -8.63 -11.10
CA ASP A 135 23.74 -7.68 -12.05
C ASP A 135 22.81 -7.52 -13.24
N ILE A 136 22.51 -6.27 -13.56
CA ILE A 136 21.65 -5.90 -14.68
C ILE A 136 22.26 -4.74 -15.46
N GLU A 137 22.34 -4.92 -16.76
CA GLU A 137 22.76 -3.88 -17.70
C GLU A 137 21.60 -3.50 -18.61
N VAL A 138 21.28 -2.22 -18.61
CA VAL A 138 20.19 -1.63 -19.39
C VAL A 138 20.70 -0.40 -20.12
N GLN A 139 20.31 -0.26 -21.39
CA GLN A 139 20.46 0.96 -22.14
C GLN A 139 19.07 1.51 -22.47
N LEU A 140 18.70 2.58 -21.80
CA LEU A 140 17.38 3.18 -22.00
C LEU A 140 17.27 3.82 -23.38
N ILE A 141 16.08 3.72 -23.98
CA ILE A 141 15.76 4.46 -25.21
C ILE A 141 15.77 5.95 -24.88
N GLU A 142 16.60 6.74 -25.59
CA GLU A 142 16.82 8.15 -25.30
C GLU A 142 15.58 9.02 -25.60
N ASN A 143 14.85 8.69 -26.66
CA ASN A 143 13.63 9.41 -27.02
C ASN A 143 12.47 8.94 -26.12
N GLU A 144 11.92 9.85 -25.30
CA GLU A 144 10.83 9.53 -24.37
C GLU A 144 9.58 9.01 -25.09
N ILE A 145 9.21 9.59 -26.23
CA ILE A 145 8.01 9.18 -26.98
C ILE A 145 8.19 7.76 -27.52
N ASP A 146 9.36 7.46 -28.08
CA ASP A 146 9.68 6.12 -28.60
C ASP A 146 9.70 5.11 -27.45
N ARG A 147 10.24 5.50 -26.30
CA ARG A 147 10.28 4.68 -25.11
C ARG A 147 8.87 4.39 -24.56
N GLU A 148 8.00 5.38 -24.48
CA GLU A 148 6.61 5.20 -24.03
C GLU A 148 5.84 4.23 -24.93
N ASN A 149 6.06 4.31 -26.25
CA ASN A 149 5.41 3.45 -27.23
C ASN A 149 6.02 2.03 -27.31
N ALA A 150 7.23 1.84 -26.84
CA ALA A 150 7.88 0.52 -26.86
C ALA A 150 7.20 -0.46 -25.85
N PRO A 151 7.04 -1.74 -26.24
CA PRO A 151 6.46 -2.74 -25.36
C PRO A 151 7.28 -2.94 -24.08
N THR A 152 6.61 -3.07 -22.94
CA THR A 152 7.25 -3.45 -21.68
C THR A 152 7.55 -4.95 -21.69
N ILE A 153 8.82 -5.33 -21.43
CA ILE A 153 9.28 -6.73 -21.37
C ILE A 153 9.58 -7.19 -19.95
N GLY A 154 9.70 -6.30 -19.00
CA GLY A 154 9.95 -6.64 -17.60
C GLY A 154 9.97 -5.41 -16.71
N TYR A 155 10.32 -5.64 -15.46
CA TYR A 155 10.31 -4.62 -14.41
C TYR A 155 11.57 -4.75 -13.56
N TYR A 156 12.18 -3.62 -13.31
CA TYR A 156 13.39 -3.48 -12.50
C TYR A 156 13.07 -2.68 -11.24
N ALA A 157 13.62 -3.11 -10.12
CA ALA A 157 13.62 -2.32 -8.89
C ALA A 157 14.96 -2.47 -8.19
N MET A 158 15.44 -1.39 -7.56
CA MET A 158 16.69 -1.39 -6.80
C MET A 158 16.61 -0.44 -5.62
N PHE A 159 17.42 -0.73 -4.61
CA PHE A 159 17.80 0.24 -3.61
C PHE A 159 19.33 0.21 -3.36
N GLU A 160 19.82 1.32 -2.85
CA GLU A 160 21.16 1.48 -2.32
C GLU A 160 21.05 2.17 -0.96
N TYR A 161 21.61 1.55 0.08
CA TYR A 161 21.71 2.16 1.40
C TYR A 161 22.90 3.12 1.47
N ILE A 162 22.89 3.99 2.48
CA ILE A 162 23.99 4.94 2.74
C ILE A 162 25.31 4.25 3.06
N ASN A 163 25.27 3.00 3.57
CA ASN A 163 26.45 2.18 3.84
C ASN A 163 27.01 1.47 2.57
N GLY A 164 26.41 1.72 1.39
CA GLY A 164 26.83 1.14 0.12
C GLY A 164 26.19 -0.22 -0.21
N PHE A 165 25.41 -0.82 0.69
CA PHE A 165 24.69 -2.06 0.37
C PHE A 165 23.65 -1.80 -0.72
N LYS A 166 23.66 -2.64 -1.76
CA LYS A 166 22.76 -2.56 -2.90
C LYS A 166 21.98 -3.85 -3.05
N LYS A 167 20.75 -3.74 -3.47
CA LYS A 167 19.93 -4.85 -3.90
C LYS A 167 19.18 -4.45 -5.16
N ALA A 168 19.16 -5.32 -6.14
CA ALA A 168 18.40 -5.15 -7.37
C ALA A 168 17.62 -6.42 -7.69
N ILE A 169 16.43 -6.25 -8.23
CA ILE A 169 15.60 -7.35 -8.72
C ILE A 169 15.08 -7.01 -10.12
N TYR A 170 15.00 -8.01 -10.96
CA TYR A 170 14.34 -7.94 -12.25
C TYR A 170 13.36 -9.10 -12.39
N TRP A 171 12.15 -8.79 -12.83
CA TRP A 171 11.16 -9.79 -13.21
C TRP A 171 10.74 -9.56 -14.65
N SER A 172 10.72 -10.63 -15.44
CA SER A 172 10.13 -10.55 -16.77
C SER A 172 8.63 -10.28 -16.70
N LYS A 173 8.06 -9.81 -17.79
CA LYS A 173 6.61 -9.53 -17.87
C LYS A 173 5.80 -10.79 -17.62
N GLU A 174 6.23 -11.94 -18.14
CA GLU A 174 5.57 -13.23 -17.96
C GLU A 174 5.56 -13.65 -16.49
N LYS A 175 6.67 -13.45 -15.77
CA LYS A 175 6.74 -13.72 -14.33
C LYS A 175 5.78 -12.80 -13.56
N MET A 176 5.69 -11.54 -13.95
CA MET A 176 4.77 -10.59 -13.33
C MET A 176 3.31 -10.91 -13.60
N GLU A 177 2.97 -11.34 -14.83
CA GLU A 177 1.63 -11.80 -15.20
C GLU A 177 1.23 -13.01 -14.37
N SER A 178 2.10 -14.01 -14.26
CA SER A 178 1.89 -15.20 -13.42
C SER A 178 1.67 -14.83 -11.95
N HIS A 179 2.40 -13.84 -11.45
CA HIS A 179 2.21 -13.30 -10.09
C HIS A 179 0.83 -12.65 -9.95
N ALA A 180 0.44 -11.80 -10.90
CA ALA A 180 -0.87 -11.13 -10.88
C ALA A 180 -2.02 -12.15 -10.92
N GLU A 181 -1.92 -13.18 -11.74
CA GLU A 181 -2.91 -14.27 -11.81
C GLU A 181 -2.99 -15.06 -10.50
N LYS A 182 -1.86 -15.36 -9.88
CA LYS A 182 -1.83 -16.13 -8.63
C LYS A 182 -2.43 -15.37 -7.45
N TYR A 183 -2.18 -14.08 -7.33
CA TYR A 183 -2.52 -13.30 -6.13
C TYR A 183 -3.71 -12.36 -6.28
N SER A 184 -4.16 -12.07 -7.49
CA SER A 184 -5.32 -11.20 -7.74
C SER A 184 -6.50 -11.98 -8.31
N LYS A 185 -7.44 -12.38 -7.44
CA LYS A 185 -8.65 -13.10 -7.85
C LYS A 185 -9.49 -12.35 -8.89
N GLY A 186 -9.51 -11.02 -8.84
CA GLY A 186 -10.21 -10.19 -9.81
C GLY A 186 -9.53 -10.22 -11.18
N TYR A 187 -8.20 -10.15 -11.23
CA TYR A 187 -7.41 -10.26 -12.45
C TYR A 187 -7.56 -11.65 -13.10
N GLN A 188 -7.48 -12.71 -12.29
CA GLN A 188 -7.69 -14.07 -12.72
C GLN A 188 -9.06 -14.28 -13.40
N LYS A 189 -10.10 -13.63 -12.89
CA LYS A 189 -11.46 -13.70 -13.43
C LYS A 189 -11.71 -12.77 -14.61
N ARG A 190 -10.72 -11.96 -15.00
CA ARG A 190 -10.86 -10.91 -16.03
C ARG A 190 -12.09 -10.03 -15.78
N SER A 191 -12.21 -9.55 -14.53
CA SER A 191 -13.40 -8.83 -14.06
C SER A 191 -13.58 -7.43 -14.68
N GLY A 192 -12.56 -6.88 -15.34
CA GLY A 192 -12.55 -5.53 -15.92
C GLY A 192 -12.42 -4.39 -14.90
N TYR A 193 -12.36 -4.71 -13.61
CA TYR A 193 -12.39 -3.70 -12.53
C TYR A 193 -11.09 -3.59 -11.74
N THR A 194 -10.15 -4.50 -11.94
CA THR A 194 -8.90 -4.49 -11.19
C THR A 194 -7.92 -3.44 -11.70
N PHE A 195 -7.08 -2.93 -10.82
CA PHE A 195 -5.98 -2.06 -11.22
C PHE A 195 -4.96 -2.79 -12.11
N TRP A 196 -4.80 -4.11 -11.95
CA TRP A 196 -3.98 -4.92 -12.85
C TRP A 196 -4.45 -4.89 -14.32
N GLU A 197 -5.76 -4.73 -14.55
CA GLU A 197 -6.31 -4.62 -15.90
C GLU A 197 -6.26 -3.18 -16.46
N LYS A 198 -6.34 -2.19 -15.56
CA LYS A 198 -6.39 -0.77 -15.94
C LYS A 198 -5.01 -0.15 -16.10
N ASP A 199 -4.05 -0.54 -15.26
CA ASP A 199 -2.69 -0.02 -15.21
C ASP A 199 -1.76 -1.13 -14.73
N PHE A 200 -1.43 -2.04 -15.66
CA PHE A 200 -0.59 -3.19 -15.36
C PHE A 200 0.81 -2.77 -14.91
N ASP A 201 1.43 -1.82 -15.62
CA ASP A 201 2.79 -1.37 -15.34
C ASP A 201 2.88 -0.68 -13.97
N GLY A 202 1.88 0.14 -13.60
CA GLY A 202 1.81 0.76 -12.28
C GLY A 202 1.67 -0.27 -11.15
N MET A 203 0.84 -1.31 -11.35
CA MET A 203 0.69 -2.40 -10.37
C MET A 203 1.94 -3.28 -10.30
N ALA A 204 2.60 -3.52 -11.42
CA ALA A 204 3.85 -4.25 -11.48
C ALA A 204 4.98 -3.51 -10.74
N CYS A 205 5.15 -2.21 -11.00
CA CYS A 205 6.12 -1.37 -10.28
C CYS A 205 5.84 -1.37 -8.76
N LYS A 206 4.59 -1.26 -8.35
CA LYS A 206 4.19 -1.40 -6.94
C LYS A 206 4.62 -2.76 -6.37
N THR A 207 4.37 -3.84 -7.09
CA THR A 207 4.72 -5.21 -6.65
C THR A 207 6.23 -5.38 -6.53
N MET A 208 6.99 -4.87 -7.50
CA MET A 208 8.45 -4.89 -7.46
C MET A 208 9.01 -4.14 -6.25
N LEU A 209 8.46 -2.96 -5.96
CA LEU A 209 8.87 -2.14 -4.82
C LEU A 209 8.59 -2.86 -3.49
N LEU A 210 7.40 -3.44 -3.34
CA LEU A 210 7.04 -4.21 -2.15
C LEU A 210 7.91 -5.45 -1.98
N SER A 211 8.16 -6.20 -3.07
CA SER A 211 9.03 -7.37 -3.05
C SER A 211 10.46 -7.01 -2.63
N LEU A 212 10.96 -5.89 -3.13
CA LEU A 212 12.31 -5.40 -2.82
C LEU A 212 12.44 -5.00 -1.34
N ILE A 213 11.44 -4.29 -0.80
CA ILE A 213 11.43 -3.84 0.60
C ILE A 213 11.30 -5.02 1.55
N HIS A 214 10.43 -6.00 1.27
CA HIS A 214 10.31 -7.21 2.10
C HIS A 214 11.59 -8.07 2.15
N ILE A 215 12.42 -8.02 1.12
CA ILE A 215 13.73 -8.69 1.13
C ILE A 215 14.70 -7.97 2.09
N SER A 216 14.53 -6.67 2.30
CA SER A 216 15.42 -5.83 3.11
C SER A 216 14.99 -5.72 4.58
N GLU A 217 13.83 -6.24 4.95
CA GLU A 217 13.41 -6.31 6.35
C GLU A 217 14.18 -7.45 7.06
N PRO A 218 14.79 -7.16 8.24
CA PRO A 218 15.50 -8.15 9.05
C PRO A 218 14.54 -9.17 9.68
#